data_36dee60af756e8d3d3a0c49a984a2660
#
_entry.id   36dee60af756e8d3d3a0c49a984a2660
#
_cell.length_a   1.000
_cell.length_b   1.000
_cell.length_c   1.000
_cell.angle_alpha   90.00
_cell.angle_beta   90.00
_cell.angle_gamma   90.00
#
_symmetry.space_group_name_H-M   'P 1'
#
loop_
_entity.id
_entity.type
_entity.pdbx_description
1 polymer ?
#
loop_
_entity_poly.entity_id
_entity_poly.type
_entity_poly.pdbx_seq_one_letter_code
_entity_poly.pdbx_strand_id
1 'polypeptide(L)'
;MGALKERKPHFFGGVPMVEYGNGEDERGDFEGVMTLIDAYDRLQSDRVNDKSQFVDALLLLYGCTMETDERGRSPGQQLREDKLLALPDSDARAEWLCKQMGEADVEVLKNALAADIHKLSMVPDLSDERFGGNESGVAMRYKLLGLEQLTGIKERWFREALRERLKLFAHFMAMRGAEKLDVERVRMTFSRSLPVNGMEEAELLDKLRGLVDEDVLKSRAEQIGI
;
A
#
# COMPACT_ATOMS: atom_id res chain seq x y z
N MET A 1 8.03 -29.68 28.38
CA MET A 1 7.07 -30.53 27.65
C MET A 1 5.79 -30.62 28.48
N GLY A 2 4.69 -30.03 28.01
CA GLY A 2 3.42 -30.14 28.70
C GLY A 2 2.78 -31.53 28.48
N ALA A 3 2.38 -32.19 29.53
CA ALA A 3 1.70 -33.45 29.41
C ALA A 3 0.25 -33.25 28.89
N LEU A 4 -0.14 -34.05 27.91
CA LEU A 4 -1.51 -34.06 27.38
C LEU A 4 -2.49 -34.47 28.52
N LYS A 5 -3.32 -33.53 28.95
CA LYS A 5 -4.25 -33.75 30.09
C LYS A 5 -5.54 -34.48 29.71
N GLU A 6 -6.02 -34.31 28.47
CA GLU A 6 -7.28 -34.89 28.02
C GLU A 6 -7.33 -35.01 26.49
N ARG A 7 -7.96 -36.10 25.98
CA ARG A 7 -8.25 -36.28 24.56
C ARG A 7 -9.76 -36.25 24.35
N LYS A 8 -10.26 -35.32 23.57
CA LYS A 8 -11.67 -35.27 23.14
C LYS A 8 -11.76 -35.37 21.62
N PRO A 9 -12.64 -36.18 21.06
CA PRO A 9 -12.88 -36.25 19.64
C PRO A 9 -13.53 -34.94 19.16
N HIS A 10 -13.03 -34.35 18.08
CA HIS A 10 -13.58 -33.11 17.48
C HIS A 10 -14.55 -33.38 16.34
N PHE A 11 -14.63 -34.60 15.81
CA PHE A 11 -15.58 -35.08 14.80
C PHE A 11 -15.53 -34.39 13.42
N PHE A 12 -14.46 -33.70 13.08
CA PHE A 12 -14.31 -33.06 11.76
C PHE A 12 -13.81 -33.99 10.66
N GLY A 13 -13.43 -35.23 10.97
CA GLY A 13 -12.91 -36.20 10.00
C GLY A 13 -11.47 -35.99 9.54
N GLY A 14 -10.88 -34.88 9.90
CA GLY A 14 -9.49 -34.51 9.59
C GLY A 14 -9.00 -33.45 10.56
N VAL A 15 -7.78 -32.93 10.37
CA VAL A 15 -7.27 -31.82 11.18
C VAL A 15 -8.12 -30.58 10.90
N PRO A 16 -8.77 -29.96 11.92
CA PRO A 16 -9.65 -28.80 11.71
C PRO A 16 -8.85 -27.51 11.57
N MET A 17 -7.86 -27.54 10.69
CA MET A 17 -7.01 -26.41 10.36
C MET A 17 -6.89 -26.36 8.84
N VAL A 18 -7.20 -25.20 8.27
CA VAL A 18 -7.15 -24.97 6.83
C VAL A 18 -6.22 -23.80 6.56
N GLU A 19 -5.28 -24.02 5.70
CA GLU A 19 -4.37 -23.00 5.22
C GLU A 19 -5.00 -22.22 4.04
N TYR A 20 -4.92 -20.90 4.10
CA TYR A 20 -5.32 -20.00 3.01
C TYR A 20 -4.05 -19.42 2.38
N GLY A 21 -3.50 -20.15 1.40
CA GLY A 21 -2.32 -19.71 0.67
C GLY A 21 -2.57 -18.48 -0.17
N ASN A 22 -1.59 -17.60 -0.26
CA ASN A 22 -1.63 -16.41 -1.12
C ASN A 22 -1.28 -16.75 -2.58
N GLY A 23 -0.46 -17.78 -2.80
CA GLY A 23 0.02 -18.27 -4.07
C GLY A 23 0.89 -19.50 -3.89
N GLU A 24 1.47 -20.01 -4.97
CA GLU A 24 2.32 -21.19 -4.96
C GLU A 24 3.61 -21.01 -4.14
N ASP A 25 4.16 -19.79 -4.16
CA ASP A 25 5.41 -19.46 -3.46
C ASP A 25 5.21 -19.09 -1.98
N GLU A 26 3.98 -19.11 -1.46
CA GLU A 26 3.62 -18.76 -0.09
C GLU A 26 4.09 -17.34 0.33
N ARG A 27 4.29 -16.45 -0.64
CA ARG A 27 4.79 -15.10 -0.43
C ARG A 27 3.67 -14.06 -0.33
N GLY A 28 3.92 -13.01 0.43
CA GLY A 28 3.09 -11.79 0.43
C GLY A 28 3.32 -10.98 -0.84
N ASP A 29 2.32 -10.24 -1.29
CA ASP A 29 2.39 -9.44 -2.53
C ASP A 29 3.45 -8.35 -2.50
N PHE A 30 3.77 -7.84 -1.32
CA PHE A 30 4.78 -6.80 -1.12
C PHE A 30 6.21 -7.32 -1.11
N GLU A 31 6.43 -8.64 -0.93
CA GLU A 31 7.77 -9.20 -0.77
C GLU A 31 8.63 -9.01 -2.01
N GLY A 32 8.03 -9.04 -3.20
CA GLY A 32 8.73 -8.79 -4.45
C GLY A 32 9.25 -7.36 -4.61
N VAL A 33 8.71 -6.41 -3.84
CA VAL A 33 9.05 -4.98 -3.90
C VAL A 33 9.61 -4.45 -2.57
N MET A 34 9.88 -5.32 -1.62
CA MET A 34 10.30 -4.95 -0.25
C MET A 34 11.54 -4.06 -0.24
N THR A 35 12.53 -4.36 -1.09
CA THR A 35 13.75 -3.55 -1.20
C THR A 35 13.49 -2.13 -1.71
N LEU A 36 12.48 -1.94 -2.57
CA LEU A 36 12.06 -0.63 -3.05
C LEU A 36 11.29 0.13 -1.97
N ILE A 37 10.44 -0.57 -1.20
CA ILE A 37 9.74 0.00 -0.04
C ILE A 37 10.75 0.48 0.99
N ASP A 38 11.74 -0.35 1.34
CA ASP A 38 12.81 0.02 2.26
C ASP A 38 13.62 1.23 1.76
N ALA A 39 13.88 1.31 0.46
CA ALA A 39 14.57 2.45 -0.15
C ALA A 39 13.73 3.73 -0.08
N TYR A 40 12.41 3.63 -0.35
CA TYR A 40 11.48 4.73 -0.24
C TYR A 40 11.38 5.25 1.19
N ASP A 41 11.22 4.36 2.17
CA ASP A 41 11.13 4.70 3.59
C ASP A 41 12.41 5.36 4.10
N ARG A 42 13.57 4.83 3.68
CA ARG A 42 14.87 5.42 4.02
C ARG A 42 15.01 6.83 3.44
N LEU A 43 14.65 7.01 2.16
CA LEU A 43 14.70 8.31 1.50
C LEU A 43 13.81 9.33 2.22
N GLN A 44 12.59 8.94 2.62
CA GLN A 44 11.68 9.81 3.36
C GLN A 44 12.20 10.15 4.77
N SER A 45 12.79 9.17 5.46
CA SER A 45 13.39 9.37 6.78
C SER A 45 14.58 10.34 6.70
N ASP A 46 15.46 10.15 5.70
CA ASP A 46 16.60 11.03 5.48
C ASP A 46 16.16 12.46 5.14
N ARG A 47 15.11 12.61 4.33
CA ARG A 47 14.52 13.91 4.00
C ARG A 47 14.01 14.67 5.23
N VAL A 48 13.37 13.97 6.16
CA VAL A 48 12.89 14.55 7.43
C VAL A 48 14.07 14.92 8.32
N ASN A 49 15.06 14.03 8.44
CA ASN A 49 16.25 14.27 9.23
C ASN A 49 17.07 15.44 8.70
N ASP A 50 17.28 15.55 7.39
CA ASP A 50 18.00 16.66 6.78
C ASP A 50 17.29 18.01 7.03
N LYS A 51 15.96 18.04 6.97
CA LYS A 51 15.20 19.26 7.33
C LYS A 51 15.34 19.61 8.81
N SER A 52 15.42 18.62 9.68
CA SER A 52 15.67 18.82 11.12
C SER A 52 17.10 19.32 11.39
N GLN A 53 18.09 18.77 10.67
CA GLN A 53 19.49 19.18 10.77
C GLN A 53 19.79 20.54 10.15
N PHE A 54 18.89 21.09 9.35
CA PHE A 54 19.00 22.49 8.86
C PHE A 54 19.04 23.50 10.02
N VAL A 55 18.56 23.10 11.19
CA VAL A 55 18.68 23.86 12.45
C VAL A 55 20.12 23.86 12.99
N ASP A 56 20.96 22.89 12.61
CA ASP A 56 22.34 22.72 13.03
C ASP A 56 23.35 23.14 11.94
N ALA A 57 23.00 24.11 11.10
CA ALA A 57 23.89 24.64 10.09
C ALA A 57 25.20 25.13 10.73
N LEU A 58 26.35 24.72 10.15
CA LEU A 58 27.67 25.12 10.61
C LEU A 58 28.00 26.54 10.16
N LEU A 59 28.24 27.44 11.09
CA LEU A 59 28.70 28.79 10.75
C LEU A 59 30.21 28.75 10.50
N LEU A 60 30.63 29.02 9.27
CA LEU A 60 32.03 29.19 8.88
C LEU A 60 32.40 30.66 8.99
N LEU A 61 33.51 30.91 9.64
CA LEU A 61 34.09 32.23 9.81
C LEU A 61 35.44 32.26 9.08
N TYR A 62 35.64 33.21 8.21
CA TYR A 62 36.87 33.42 7.46
C TYR A 62 37.52 34.72 7.86
N GLY A 63 38.84 34.72 8.02
CA GLY A 63 39.65 35.92 8.21
C GLY A 63 39.52 36.59 9.57
N CYS A 64 38.91 35.93 10.55
CA CYS A 64 38.79 36.47 11.91
C CYS A 64 38.96 35.39 12.97
N THR A 65 39.54 35.79 14.12
CA THR A 65 39.50 35.04 15.36
C THR A 65 38.47 35.74 16.26
N MET A 66 37.50 34.97 16.73
CA MET A 66 36.47 35.52 17.61
C MET A 66 36.85 35.26 19.06
N GLU A 67 36.92 36.35 19.82
CA GLU A 67 37.18 36.31 21.23
C GLU A 67 35.87 36.31 22.04
N THR A 68 35.96 35.91 23.32
CA THR A 68 34.87 36.03 24.26
C THR A 68 34.57 37.51 24.52
N ASP A 69 33.28 37.88 24.66
CA ASP A 69 32.89 39.24 24.97
C ASP A 69 33.30 39.63 26.41
N GLU A 70 33.09 40.92 26.75
CA GLU A 70 33.37 41.45 28.10
C GLU A 70 32.59 40.71 29.20
N ARG A 71 31.56 39.98 28.87
CA ARG A 71 30.75 39.15 29.76
C ARG A 71 31.21 37.69 29.84
N GLY A 72 32.30 37.34 29.13
CA GLY A 72 32.83 35.99 29.09
C GLY A 72 32.02 35.01 28.22
N ARG A 73 31.08 35.50 27.36
CA ARG A 73 30.28 34.64 26.48
C ARG A 73 31.07 34.29 25.23
N SER A 74 31.00 33.04 24.85
CA SER A 74 31.59 32.60 23.59
C SER A 74 30.83 33.17 22.38
N PRO A 75 31.44 33.27 21.20
CA PRO A 75 30.75 33.71 19.97
C PRO A 75 29.47 32.93 19.64
N GLY A 76 29.48 31.64 19.90
CA GLY A 76 28.31 30.80 19.74
C GLY A 76 27.18 31.12 20.73
N GLN A 77 27.49 31.54 21.95
CA GLN A 77 26.50 32.02 22.94
C GLN A 77 25.92 33.37 22.53
N GLN A 78 26.76 34.31 22.08
CA GLN A 78 26.31 35.60 21.57
C GLN A 78 25.35 35.44 20.39
N LEU A 79 25.70 34.57 19.44
CA LEU A 79 24.85 34.29 18.28
C LEU A 79 23.49 33.70 18.69
N ARG A 80 23.46 32.81 19.68
CA ARG A 80 22.19 32.21 20.17
C ARG A 80 21.33 33.21 20.92
N GLU A 81 21.92 34.01 21.75
CA GLU A 81 21.20 34.94 22.64
C GLU A 81 20.82 36.25 21.95
N ASP A 82 21.79 36.87 21.28
CA ASP A 82 21.62 38.19 20.67
C ASP A 82 21.18 38.10 19.19
N LYS A 83 21.28 36.90 18.57
CA LYS A 83 21.03 36.66 17.13
C LYS A 83 21.83 37.58 16.20
N LEU A 84 22.95 38.08 16.69
CA LEU A 84 23.80 39.03 16.03
C LEU A 84 25.24 38.54 16.12
N LEU A 85 25.98 38.60 15.02
CA LEU A 85 27.38 38.29 14.97
C LEU A 85 28.13 39.50 14.42
N ALA A 86 28.91 40.15 15.26
CA ALA A 86 29.78 41.24 14.80
C ALA A 86 31.10 40.65 14.33
N LEU A 87 31.48 41.00 13.07
CA LEU A 87 32.77 40.62 12.49
C LEU A 87 33.77 41.73 12.76
N PRO A 88 34.94 41.42 13.40
CA PRO A 88 35.91 42.44 13.81
C PRO A 88 36.63 43.11 12.65
N ASP A 89 36.82 42.47 11.52
CA ASP A 89 37.61 42.94 10.40
C ASP A 89 36.75 43.19 9.13
N SER A 90 37.14 44.20 8.33
CA SER A 90 36.44 44.51 7.09
C SER A 90 36.45 43.41 6.05
N ASP A 91 37.44 42.53 6.10
CA ASP A 91 37.62 41.40 5.18
C ASP A 91 37.06 40.08 5.77
N ALA A 92 36.59 40.11 7.02
CA ALA A 92 35.98 38.96 7.64
C ALA A 92 34.62 38.59 7.00
N ARG A 93 34.40 37.30 6.78
CA ARG A 93 33.17 36.76 6.20
C ARG A 93 32.61 35.67 7.06
N ALA A 94 31.31 35.65 7.17
CA ALA A 94 30.56 34.59 7.83
C ALA A 94 29.65 33.94 6.78
N GLU A 95 29.69 32.62 6.69
CA GLU A 95 28.87 31.85 5.77
C GLU A 95 28.29 30.62 6.48
N TRP A 96 27.04 30.31 6.21
CA TRP A 96 26.43 29.11 6.69
C TRP A 96 26.75 27.94 5.76
N LEU A 97 27.46 26.94 6.25
CA LEU A 97 27.63 25.68 5.55
C LEU A 97 26.35 24.83 5.74
N CYS A 98 25.48 24.91 4.77
CA CYS A 98 24.30 24.08 4.72
C CYS A 98 24.51 22.99 3.68
N LYS A 99 24.21 21.73 4.04
CA LYS A 99 24.14 20.66 3.06
C LYS A 99 22.93 20.95 2.14
N GLN A 100 23.18 21.44 0.95
CA GLN A 100 22.13 21.57 -0.05
C GLN A 100 21.89 20.20 -0.68
N MET A 101 20.89 19.47 -0.18
CA MET A 101 20.30 18.40 -0.99
C MET A 101 19.41 19.06 -2.04
N GLY A 102 19.64 18.74 -3.31
CA GLY A 102 18.76 19.17 -4.40
C GLY A 102 17.35 18.59 -4.17
N GLU A 103 16.44 19.36 -3.57
CA GLU A 103 15.06 18.88 -3.30
C GLU A 103 14.40 18.34 -4.56
N ALA A 104 14.76 18.90 -5.73
CA ALA A 104 14.29 18.43 -7.03
C ALA A 104 14.74 16.99 -7.33
N ASP A 105 16.00 16.65 -7.05
CA ASP A 105 16.55 15.32 -7.32
C ASP A 105 15.93 14.28 -6.37
N VAL A 106 15.71 14.66 -5.10
CA VAL A 106 15.05 13.82 -4.11
C VAL A 106 13.60 13.55 -4.51
N GLU A 107 12.88 14.55 -4.99
CA GLU A 107 11.49 14.39 -5.44
C GLU A 107 11.40 13.50 -6.70
N VAL A 108 12.32 13.65 -7.64
CA VAL A 108 12.41 12.77 -8.83
C VAL A 108 12.64 11.32 -8.41
N LEU A 109 13.60 11.07 -7.50
CA LEU A 109 13.88 9.73 -7.01
C LEU A 109 12.69 9.13 -6.24
N LYS A 110 12.06 9.92 -5.38
CA LYS A 110 10.85 9.51 -4.63
C LYS A 110 9.74 9.05 -5.57
N ASN A 111 9.47 9.85 -6.59
CA ASN A 111 8.41 9.56 -7.56
C ASN A 111 8.76 8.34 -8.43
N ALA A 112 10.02 8.15 -8.78
CA ALA A 112 10.49 6.97 -9.50
C ALA A 112 10.32 5.70 -8.65
N LEU A 113 10.74 5.72 -7.37
CA LEU A 113 10.57 4.60 -6.44
C LEU A 113 9.09 4.26 -6.25
N ALA A 114 8.22 5.25 -6.05
CA ALA A 114 6.79 5.03 -5.91
C ALA A 114 6.19 4.38 -7.17
N ALA A 115 6.54 4.90 -8.36
CA ALA A 115 6.09 4.34 -9.63
C ALA A 115 6.56 2.90 -9.85
N ASP A 116 7.80 2.58 -9.49
CA ASP A 116 8.35 1.22 -9.61
C ASP A 116 7.70 0.25 -8.61
N ILE A 117 7.41 0.69 -7.38
CA ILE A 117 6.67 -0.10 -6.39
C ILE A 117 5.30 -0.51 -6.97
N HIS A 118 4.53 0.45 -7.46
CA HIS A 118 3.22 0.17 -8.05
C HIS A 118 3.30 -0.71 -9.29
N LYS A 119 4.27 -0.46 -10.16
CA LYS A 119 4.48 -1.22 -11.39
C LYS A 119 4.87 -2.68 -11.13
N LEU A 120 5.80 -2.92 -10.23
CA LEU A 120 6.34 -4.26 -9.95
C LEU A 120 5.43 -5.08 -9.03
N SER A 121 4.68 -4.43 -8.13
CA SER A 121 3.65 -5.10 -7.32
C SER A 121 2.38 -5.42 -8.09
N MET A 122 2.22 -4.90 -9.32
CA MET A 122 0.98 -4.98 -10.11
C MET A 122 -0.23 -4.31 -9.44
N VAL A 123 -0.01 -3.50 -8.40
CA VAL A 123 -1.05 -2.74 -7.70
C VAL A 123 -1.02 -1.30 -8.21
N PRO A 124 -2.06 -0.83 -8.91
CA PRO A 124 -2.09 0.52 -9.46
C PRO A 124 -2.17 1.56 -8.35
N ASP A 125 -1.59 2.74 -8.59
CA ASP A 125 -1.76 3.90 -7.73
C ASP A 125 -3.14 4.52 -7.98
N LEU A 126 -4.10 4.26 -7.10
CA LEU A 126 -5.45 4.80 -7.20
C LEU A 126 -5.54 6.28 -6.81
N SER A 127 -4.48 6.86 -6.21
CA SER A 127 -4.41 8.28 -5.89
C SER A 127 -3.94 9.15 -7.07
N ASP A 128 -3.43 8.53 -8.14
CA ASP A 128 -3.04 9.25 -9.36
C ASP A 128 -4.29 9.90 -9.99
N GLU A 129 -4.21 11.19 -10.30
CA GLU A 129 -5.27 11.97 -10.98
C GLU A 129 -5.74 11.30 -12.28
N ARG A 130 -4.90 10.47 -12.90
CA ARG A 130 -5.23 9.65 -14.07
C ARG A 130 -6.30 8.60 -13.80
N PHE A 131 -6.58 8.26 -12.52
CA PHE A 131 -7.70 7.39 -12.13
C PHE A 131 -8.99 8.17 -11.88
N GLY A 132 -8.91 9.48 -11.60
CA GLY A 132 -10.05 10.36 -11.32
C GLY A 132 -10.67 11.05 -12.54
N GLY A 133 -10.07 10.90 -13.74
CA GLY A 133 -10.54 11.56 -14.97
C GLY A 133 -11.73 10.85 -15.63
N ASN A 134 -12.31 11.49 -16.66
CA ASN A 134 -13.35 10.93 -17.53
C ASN A 134 -12.81 9.81 -18.45
N GLU A 135 -12.06 8.86 -17.89
CA GLU A 135 -11.58 7.73 -18.67
C GLU A 135 -12.71 6.72 -18.92
N SER A 136 -12.68 6.10 -20.11
CA SER A 136 -13.65 5.07 -20.43
C SER A 136 -13.47 3.84 -19.53
N GLY A 137 -14.55 3.12 -19.22
CA GLY A 137 -14.50 1.89 -18.44
C GLY A 137 -13.55 0.84 -19.04
N VAL A 138 -13.33 0.88 -20.36
CA VAL A 138 -12.36 0.02 -21.05
C VAL A 138 -10.92 0.40 -20.67
N ALA A 139 -10.59 1.70 -20.67
CA ALA A 139 -9.26 2.16 -20.27
C ALA A 139 -8.96 1.82 -18.80
N MET A 140 -9.96 1.96 -17.93
CA MET A 140 -9.85 1.58 -16.52
C MET A 140 -9.57 0.08 -16.35
N ARG A 141 -10.25 -0.78 -17.11
CA ARG A 141 -10.02 -2.24 -17.08
C ARG A 141 -8.59 -2.61 -17.51
N TYR A 142 -8.03 -1.92 -18.50
CA TYR A 142 -6.63 -2.13 -18.89
C TYR A 142 -5.64 -1.73 -17.79
N LYS A 143 -5.89 -0.62 -17.10
CA LYS A 143 -5.06 -0.18 -15.96
C LYS A 143 -5.10 -1.18 -14.80
N LEU A 144 -6.23 -1.83 -14.59
CA LEU A 144 -6.43 -2.80 -13.51
C LEU A 144 -6.07 -4.24 -13.92
N LEU A 145 -5.64 -4.48 -15.16
CA LEU A 145 -5.40 -5.83 -15.67
C LEU A 145 -4.39 -6.63 -14.83
N GLY A 146 -3.30 -6.00 -14.41
CA GLY A 146 -2.28 -6.64 -13.55
C GLY A 146 -2.87 -7.06 -12.20
N LEU A 147 -3.61 -6.17 -11.56
CA LEU A 147 -4.31 -6.44 -10.30
C LEU A 147 -5.35 -7.55 -10.44
N GLU A 148 -6.10 -7.58 -11.55
CA GLU A 148 -7.08 -8.63 -11.84
C GLU A 148 -6.43 -10.00 -12.04
N GLN A 149 -5.29 -10.05 -12.72
CA GLN A 149 -4.53 -11.30 -12.88
C GLN A 149 -4.02 -11.83 -11.53
N LEU A 150 -3.44 -10.95 -10.70
CA LEU A 150 -2.99 -11.28 -9.36
C LEU A 150 -4.16 -11.79 -8.50
N THR A 151 -5.28 -11.07 -8.52
CA THR A 151 -6.50 -11.43 -7.78
C THR A 151 -7.06 -12.78 -8.25
N GLY A 152 -7.05 -13.06 -9.55
CA GLY A 152 -7.49 -14.33 -10.11
C GLY A 152 -6.64 -15.54 -9.64
N ILE A 153 -5.34 -15.33 -9.40
CA ILE A 153 -4.48 -16.36 -8.80
C ILE A 153 -4.92 -16.61 -7.35
N LYS A 154 -5.07 -15.55 -6.57
CA LYS A 154 -5.50 -15.62 -5.16
C LYS A 154 -6.87 -16.27 -4.99
N GLU A 155 -7.83 -15.96 -5.86
CA GLU A 155 -9.14 -16.59 -5.83
C GLU A 155 -9.08 -18.12 -5.98
N ARG A 156 -8.19 -18.63 -6.81
CA ARG A 156 -8.02 -20.08 -6.98
C ARG A 156 -7.56 -20.73 -5.68
N TRP A 157 -6.53 -20.18 -5.03
CA TRP A 157 -6.03 -20.67 -3.75
C TRP A 157 -7.07 -20.53 -2.64
N PHE A 158 -7.72 -19.39 -2.55
CA PHE A 158 -8.76 -19.13 -1.56
C PHE A 158 -9.97 -20.06 -1.73
N ARG A 159 -10.39 -20.33 -2.98
CA ARG A 159 -11.47 -21.25 -3.31
C ARG A 159 -11.14 -22.68 -2.85
N GLU A 160 -9.91 -23.12 -3.07
CA GLU A 160 -9.49 -24.45 -2.65
C GLU A 160 -9.53 -24.59 -1.11
N ALA A 161 -8.96 -23.63 -0.41
CA ALA A 161 -9.03 -23.59 1.06
C ALA A 161 -10.46 -23.53 1.59
N LEU A 162 -11.36 -22.77 0.94
CA LEU A 162 -12.79 -22.76 1.29
C LEU A 162 -13.44 -24.13 1.09
N ARG A 163 -13.10 -24.86 0.02
CA ARG A 163 -13.60 -26.22 -0.21
C ARG A 163 -13.15 -27.17 0.90
N GLU A 164 -11.90 -27.14 1.28
CA GLU A 164 -11.39 -27.94 2.39
C GLU A 164 -12.11 -27.61 3.69
N ARG A 165 -12.30 -26.35 3.98
CA ARG A 165 -13.06 -25.90 5.15
C ARG A 165 -14.49 -26.41 5.11
N LEU A 166 -15.17 -26.33 3.98
CA LEU A 166 -16.53 -26.83 3.80
C LEU A 166 -16.60 -28.36 3.94
N LYS A 167 -15.60 -29.12 3.47
CA LYS A 167 -15.52 -30.57 3.66
C LYS A 167 -15.46 -30.93 5.15
N LEU A 168 -14.66 -30.21 5.93
CA LEU A 168 -14.60 -30.42 7.39
C LEU A 168 -15.95 -30.13 8.06
N PHE A 169 -16.61 -29.03 7.69
CA PHE A 169 -17.95 -28.72 8.22
C PHE A 169 -19.01 -29.72 7.77
N ALA A 170 -19.02 -30.14 6.53
CA ALA A 170 -19.95 -31.14 6.01
C ALA A 170 -19.83 -32.47 6.78
N HIS A 171 -18.60 -32.90 7.07
CA HIS A 171 -18.36 -34.10 7.87
C HIS A 171 -18.91 -33.94 9.29
N PHE A 172 -18.61 -32.85 9.96
CA PHE A 172 -19.11 -32.56 11.30
C PHE A 172 -20.65 -32.51 11.35
N MET A 173 -21.27 -31.86 10.37
CA MET A 173 -22.74 -31.76 10.29
C MET A 173 -23.39 -33.11 10.02
N ALA A 174 -22.80 -33.95 9.16
CA ALA A 174 -23.29 -35.31 8.90
C ALA A 174 -23.25 -36.17 10.14
N MET A 175 -22.22 -36.06 10.98
CA MET A 175 -22.13 -36.76 12.28
C MET A 175 -23.23 -36.34 13.26
N ARG A 176 -23.79 -35.13 13.10
CA ARG A 176 -24.91 -34.60 13.87
C ARG A 176 -26.29 -34.93 13.27
N GLY A 177 -26.34 -35.73 12.22
CA GLY A 177 -27.59 -36.13 11.57
C GLY A 177 -28.13 -35.13 10.53
N ALA A 178 -27.32 -34.15 10.13
CA ALA A 178 -27.70 -33.28 9.04
C ALA A 178 -27.60 -34.01 7.70
N GLU A 179 -28.35 -33.50 6.69
CA GLU A 179 -28.25 -33.98 5.32
C GLU A 179 -26.82 -33.82 4.79
N LYS A 180 -26.36 -34.81 4.01
CA LYS A 180 -25.01 -34.81 3.45
C LYS A 180 -24.88 -33.70 2.40
N LEU A 181 -24.06 -32.69 2.70
CA LEU A 181 -23.75 -31.62 1.79
C LEU A 181 -22.72 -32.11 0.74
N ASP A 182 -23.05 -31.98 -0.54
CA ASP A 182 -22.11 -32.19 -1.63
C ASP A 182 -21.32 -30.91 -1.87
N VAL A 183 -20.12 -30.83 -1.28
CA VAL A 183 -19.26 -29.65 -1.32
C VAL A 183 -18.78 -29.34 -2.74
N GLU A 184 -18.66 -30.33 -3.62
CA GLU A 184 -18.20 -30.13 -5.01
C GLU A 184 -19.25 -29.37 -5.84
N ARG A 185 -20.53 -29.44 -5.44
CA ARG A 185 -21.62 -28.69 -6.10
C ARG A 185 -21.80 -27.27 -5.57
N VAL A 186 -21.10 -26.90 -4.51
CA VAL A 186 -21.18 -25.53 -3.96
C VAL A 186 -20.53 -24.56 -4.94
N ARG A 187 -21.32 -23.64 -5.47
CA ARG A 187 -20.82 -22.56 -6.30
C ARG A 187 -20.30 -21.43 -5.42
N MET A 188 -19.03 -21.06 -5.58
CA MET A 188 -18.42 -19.93 -4.89
C MET A 188 -18.23 -18.80 -5.90
N THR A 189 -18.87 -17.67 -5.66
CA THR A 189 -18.78 -16.49 -6.50
C THR A 189 -18.04 -15.39 -5.75
N PHE A 190 -17.03 -14.82 -6.40
CA PHE A 190 -16.29 -13.67 -5.90
C PHE A 190 -16.68 -12.46 -6.73
N SER A 191 -17.10 -11.40 -6.07
CA SER A 191 -17.42 -10.13 -6.71
C SER A 191 -16.27 -9.14 -6.61
N ARG A 192 -16.08 -8.31 -7.61
CA ARG A 192 -15.13 -7.20 -7.60
C ARG A 192 -15.84 -5.92 -7.22
N SER A 193 -15.27 -5.17 -6.27
CA SER A 193 -15.72 -3.81 -5.97
C SER A 193 -14.89 -2.81 -6.80
N LEU A 194 -14.97 -2.93 -8.12
CA LEU A 194 -14.31 -1.98 -9.02
C LEU A 194 -15.21 -0.74 -9.19
N PRO A 195 -14.64 0.46 -9.28
CA PRO A 195 -15.40 1.63 -9.67
C PRO A 195 -15.98 1.40 -11.07
N VAL A 196 -17.28 1.47 -11.17
CA VAL A 196 -18.01 1.32 -12.43
C VAL A 196 -18.47 2.71 -12.86
N ASN A 197 -18.23 3.06 -14.12
CA ASN A 197 -18.84 4.28 -14.68
C ASN A 197 -20.34 4.01 -14.91
N GLY A 198 -21.16 4.48 -13.97
CA GLY A 198 -22.60 4.25 -14.01
C GLY A 198 -23.28 4.75 -15.30
N MET A 199 -22.74 5.82 -15.92
CA MET A 199 -23.27 6.32 -17.19
C MET A 199 -23.00 5.36 -18.35
N GLU A 200 -21.78 4.82 -18.46
CA GLU A 200 -21.45 3.83 -19.51
C GLU A 200 -22.25 2.53 -19.35
N GLU A 201 -22.44 2.07 -18.12
CA GLU A 201 -23.24 0.88 -17.83
C GLU A 201 -24.73 1.14 -18.12
N ALA A 202 -25.25 2.31 -17.78
CA ALA A 202 -26.63 2.69 -18.13
C ALA A 202 -26.84 2.76 -19.64
N GLU A 203 -25.92 3.35 -20.40
CA GLU A 203 -25.96 3.33 -21.86
C GLU A 203 -25.86 1.92 -22.45
N LEU A 204 -25.05 1.06 -21.85
CA LEU A 204 -24.94 -0.34 -22.26
C LEU A 204 -26.26 -1.07 -22.02
N LEU A 205 -26.87 -0.90 -20.87
CA LEU A 205 -28.18 -1.49 -20.55
C LEU A 205 -29.27 -1.00 -21.48
N ASP A 206 -29.25 0.28 -21.84
CA ASP A 206 -30.23 0.82 -22.80
C ASP A 206 -30.05 0.23 -24.22
N LYS A 207 -28.79 0.07 -24.66
CA LYS A 207 -28.47 -0.59 -25.94
C LYS A 207 -28.82 -2.07 -25.95
N LEU A 208 -28.81 -2.75 -24.83
CA LEU A 208 -29.19 -4.16 -24.67
C LEU A 208 -30.71 -4.35 -24.52
N ARG A 209 -31.46 -3.27 -24.33
CA ARG A 209 -32.91 -3.32 -24.21
C ARG A 209 -33.53 -3.89 -25.45
N GLY A 210 -34.32 -4.96 -25.28
CA GLY A 210 -34.93 -5.72 -26.39
C GLY A 210 -34.05 -6.80 -27.03
N LEU A 211 -32.76 -6.91 -26.64
CA LEU A 211 -31.87 -7.98 -27.06
C LEU A 211 -31.66 -9.05 -25.96
N VAL A 212 -31.92 -8.66 -24.71
CA VAL A 212 -31.72 -9.48 -23.52
C VAL A 212 -32.97 -9.45 -22.67
N ASP A 213 -33.24 -10.53 -21.92
CA ASP A 213 -34.39 -10.67 -21.05
C ASP A 213 -34.43 -9.55 -19.99
N GLU A 214 -35.61 -8.97 -19.73
CA GLU A 214 -35.78 -7.85 -18.79
C GLU A 214 -35.31 -8.18 -17.36
N ASP A 215 -35.44 -9.43 -16.93
CA ASP A 215 -35.01 -9.87 -15.61
C ASP A 215 -33.46 -9.85 -15.47
N VAL A 216 -32.73 -10.13 -16.56
CA VAL A 216 -31.26 -10.02 -16.58
C VAL A 216 -30.82 -8.57 -16.54
N LEU A 217 -31.53 -7.67 -17.23
CA LEU A 217 -31.25 -6.25 -17.22
C LEU A 217 -31.50 -5.63 -15.84
N LYS A 218 -32.60 -5.99 -15.17
CA LYS A 218 -32.90 -5.56 -13.80
C LYS A 218 -31.86 -6.04 -12.80
N SER A 219 -31.51 -7.34 -12.85
CA SER A 219 -30.48 -7.89 -11.97
C SER A 219 -29.13 -7.18 -12.15
N ARG A 220 -28.79 -6.78 -13.37
CA ARG A 220 -27.56 -6.06 -13.66
C ARG A 220 -27.62 -4.61 -13.16
N ALA A 221 -28.76 -3.92 -13.35
CA ALA A 221 -28.98 -2.57 -12.84
C ALA A 221 -28.88 -2.51 -11.31
N GLU A 222 -29.47 -3.46 -10.59
CA GLU A 222 -29.34 -3.58 -9.14
C GLU A 222 -27.89 -3.78 -8.68
N GLN A 223 -27.09 -4.56 -9.44
CA GLN A 223 -25.68 -4.79 -9.12
C GLN A 223 -24.81 -3.54 -9.21
N ILE A 224 -25.19 -2.58 -10.05
CA ILE A 224 -24.47 -1.31 -10.25
C ILE A 224 -25.11 -0.13 -9.50
N GLY A 225 -26.16 -0.39 -8.72
CA GLY A 225 -26.80 0.60 -7.87
C GLY A 225 -27.67 1.62 -8.62
N ILE A 226 -28.23 1.23 -9.76
CA ILE A 226 -29.19 2.00 -10.56
C ILE A 226 -30.58 1.38 -10.48
#